data_fb45b9ef6edb44ac2668bc7e1259b77e
#
_entry.id   fb45b9ef6edb44ac2668bc7e1259b77e
#
_cell.length_a   1.000
_cell.length_b   1.000
_cell.length_c   1.000
_cell.angle_alpha   90.00
_cell.angle_beta   90.00
_cell.angle_gamma   90.00
#
_symmetry.space_group_name_H-M   'P 1'
#
loop_
_entity.id
_entity.type
_entity.pdbx_description
1 polymer ?
#
loop_
_entity_poly.entity_id
_entity_poly.type
_entity_poly.pdbx_seq_one_letter_code
_entity_poly.pdbx_strand_id
1 'polypeptide(L)'
;MFSCLVAPTGDIVRSGAYRGTRGSELLEQELLKRLANAKFVPAIHNHQPVIAIFYGTVTFAVVNGKPRLRIFSNQQLDELKKENDFIDPQPYVGQDSKFTGIRYPDTGTTVQLTGVAELALNVDAGGNLKSMQVVSEEPPYLGFGQAAISDFSGAKFIPAFRDGKPVESKVTISVYYKP
;
A
#
# COMPACT_ATOMS: atom_id res chain seq x y z
N MET A 1 -5.11 7.95 2.24
CA MET A 1 -4.18 6.81 2.08
C MET A 1 -3.53 6.86 0.72
N PHE A 2 -2.36 6.29 0.56
CA PHE A 2 -1.66 6.19 -0.72
C PHE A 2 -0.84 4.91 -0.81
N SER A 3 -0.49 4.51 -2.03
CA SER A 3 0.49 3.45 -2.28
C SER A 3 1.45 3.85 -3.39
N CYS A 4 2.67 3.32 -3.33
CA CYS A 4 3.70 3.54 -4.34
C CYS A 4 4.35 2.21 -4.72
N LEU A 5 4.43 1.93 -6.02
CA LEU A 5 5.32 0.91 -6.54
C LEU A 5 6.72 1.52 -6.65
N VAL A 6 7.65 1.03 -5.85
CA VAL A 6 9.02 1.54 -5.73
C VAL A 6 9.98 0.60 -6.44
N ALA A 7 10.78 1.15 -7.35
CA ALA A 7 11.83 0.42 -8.08
C ALA A 7 13.05 0.14 -7.18
N PRO A 8 13.94 -0.78 -7.58
CA PRO A 8 15.20 -1.03 -6.87
C PRO A 8 16.12 0.19 -6.77
N THR A 9 15.94 1.18 -7.63
CA THR A 9 16.65 2.48 -7.59
C THR A 9 16.07 3.46 -6.58
N GLY A 10 14.93 3.14 -5.96
CA GLY A 10 14.17 4.04 -5.10
C GLY A 10 13.23 4.99 -5.86
N ASP A 11 13.18 4.91 -7.19
CA ASP A 11 12.26 5.70 -7.99
C ASP A 11 10.83 5.16 -7.87
N ILE A 12 9.85 6.06 -7.91
CA ILE A 12 8.44 5.67 -7.93
C ILE A 12 8.03 5.35 -9.37
N VAL A 13 7.66 4.09 -9.61
CA VAL A 13 7.16 3.64 -10.91
C VAL A 13 5.70 4.03 -11.10
N ARG A 14 4.91 3.89 -10.04
CA ARG A 14 3.47 4.24 -10.01
C ARG A 14 3.06 4.61 -8.60
N SER A 15 2.18 5.58 -8.49
CA SER A 15 1.55 5.96 -7.22
C SER A 15 0.05 6.17 -7.39
N GLY A 16 -0.70 6.02 -6.31
CA GLY A 16 -2.11 6.32 -6.24
C GLY A 16 -2.49 6.83 -4.84
N ALA A 17 -3.39 7.80 -4.81
CA ALA A 17 -4.06 8.26 -3.59
C ALA A 17 -5.52 7.80 -3.63
N TYR A 18 -6.03 7.35 -2.52
CA TYR A 18 -7.37 6.81 -2.37
C TYR A 18 -7.87 6.97 -0.95
N ARG A 19 -9.18 6.81 -0.73
CA ARG A 19 -9.84 6.98 0.58
C ARG A 19 -9.51 8.33 1.23
N GLY A 20 -9.51 9.37 0.42
CA GLY A 20 -9.40 10.74 0.90
C GLY A 20 -10.65 11.18 1.67
N THR A 21 -10.47 12.17 2.51
CA THR A 21 -11.58 12.85 3.19
C THR A 21 -12.23 13.83 2.22
N ARG A 22 -13.55 13.98 2.26
CA ARG A 22 -14.25 14.99 1.44
C ARG A 22 -13.61 16.38 1.61
N GLY A 23 -13.25 17.00 0.48
CA GLY A 23 -12.55 18.29 0.45
C GLY A 23 -11.03 18.19 0.49
N SER A 24 -10.43 16.97 0.47
CA SER A 24 -8.97 16.76 0.41
C SER A 24 -8.41 16.68 -1.01
N GLU A 25 -9.22 16.83 -2.05
CA GLU A 25 -8.87 16.57 -3.45
C GLU A 25 -7.64 17.38 -3.92
N LEU A 26 -7.54 18.65 -3.54
CA LEU A 26 -6.38 19.47 -3.86
C LEU A 26 -5.11 19.03 -3.13
N LEU A 27 -5.25 18.56 -1.90
CA LEU A 27 -4.13 18.04 -1.11
C LEU A 27 -3.65 16.70 -1.66
N GLU A 28 -4.55 15.86 -2.15
CA GLU A 28 -4.22 14.59 -2.81
C GLU A 28 -3.49 14.83 -4.13
N GLN A 29 -3.92 15.80 -4.93
CA GLN A 29 -3.21 16.20 -6.15
C GLN A 29 -1.80 16.69 -5.85
N GLU A 30 -1.62 17.52 -4.84
CA GLU A 30 -0.31 18.00 -4.42
C GLU A 30 0.57 16.85 -3.87
N LEU A 31 -0.01 15.89 -3.14
CA LEU A 31 0.68 14.69 -2.71
C LEU A 31 1.21 13.91 -3.90
N LEU A 32 0.35 13.59 -4.87
CA LEU A 32 0.74 12.82 -6.07
C LEU A 32 1.82 13.53 -6.88
N LYS A 33 1.74 14.85 -7.02
CA LYS A 33 2.76 15.67 -7.66
C LYS A 33 4.11 15.59 -6.95
N ARG A 34 4.13 15.59 -5.62
CA ARG A 34 5.36 15.44 -4.84
C ARG A 34 5.90 14.04 -4.92
N LEU A 35 5.05 13.03 -4.85
CA LEU A 35 5.44 11.62 -4.99
C LEU A 35 6.10 11.35 -6.35
N ALA A 36 5.61 11.97 -7.43
CA ALA A 36 6.20 11.81 -8.76
C ALA A 36 7.69 12.21 -8.85
N ASN A 37 8.17 13.05 -7.92
CA ASN A 37 9.56 13.53 -7.86
C ASN A 37 10.30 13.02 -6.60
N ALA A 38 9.66 12.18 -5.78
CA ALA A 38 10.27 11.68 -4.56
C ALA A 38 11.15 10.46 -4.85
N LYS A 39 12.16 10.28 -4.01
CA LYS A 39 12.93 9.03 -3.94
C LYS A 39 12.70 8.35 -2.59
N PHE A 40 12.49 7.06 -2.65
CA PHE A 40 12.38 6.20 -1.49
C PHE A 40 13.68 5.44 -1.26
N VAL A 41 13.93 5.06 -0.03
CA VAL A 41 14.89 3.99 0.25
C VAL A 41 14.28 2.70 -0.29
N PRO A 42 14.95 1.99 -1.21
CA PRO A 42 14.39 0.78 -1.79
C PRO A 42 14.23 -0.33 -0.75
N ALA A 43 13.26 -1.18 -0.93
CA ALA A 43 13.12 -2.39 -0.13
C ALA A 43 14.28 -3.35 -0.42
N ILE A 44 14.84 -3.95 0.62
CA ILE A 44 15.97 -4.89 0.49
C ILE A 44 15.49 -6.29 0.89
N HIS A 45 15.71 -7.25 0.00
CA HIS A 45 15.51 -8.67 0.25
C HIS A 45 16.77 -9.45 -0.13
N ASN A 46 17.25 -10.31 0.76
CA ASN A 46 18.48 -11.08 0.55
C ASN A 46 19.67 -10.21 0.08
N HIS A 47 19.87 -9.06 0.72
CA HIS A 47 20.91 -8.06 0.41
C HIS A 47 20.82 -7.44 -0.98
N GLN A 48 19.69 -7.59 -1.68
CA GLN A 48 19.45 -7.00 -2.99
C GLN A 48 18.23 -6.08 -2.95
N PRO A 49 18.29 -4.92 -3.62
CA PRO A 49 17.12 -4.07 -3.75
C PRO A 49 16.06 -4.74 -4.65
N VAL A 50 14.82 -4.70 -4.23
CA VAL A 50 13.69 -5.31 -4.95
C VAL A 50 12.60 -4.29 -5.25
N ILE A 51 11.77 -4.59 -6.25
CA ILE A 51 10.53 -3.84 -6.50
C ILE A 51 9.55 -4.20 -5.39
N ALA A 52 9.00 -3.21 -4.70
CA ALA A 52 8.00 -3.44 -3.66
C ALA A 52 6.90 -2.39 -3.69
N ILE A 53 5.73 -2.72 -3.11
CA ILE A 53 4.68 -1.73 -2.90
C ILE A 53 4.78 -1.21 -1.48
N PHE A 54 5.01 0.09 -1.37
CA PHE A 54 4.93 0.85 -0.13
C PHE A 54 3.51 1.32 0.10
N TYR A 55 3.01 1.14 1.31
CA TYR A 55 1.71 1.62 1.78
C TYR A 55 1.91 2.73 2.81
N GLY A 56 1.13 3.80 2.67
CA GLY A 56 1.26 4.92 3.59
C GLY A 56 -0.03 5.71 3.79
N THR A 57 -0.01 6.54 4.82
CA THR A 57 -1.06 7.51 5.11
C THR A 57 -0.45 8.89 5.23
N VAL A 58 -1.12 9.88 4.66
CA VAL A 58 -0.80 11.29 4.86
C VAL A 58 -1.92 11.94 5.64
N THR A 59 -1.57 12.67 6.68
CA THR A 59 -2.49 13.53 7.41
C THR A 59 -2.11 14.98 7.21
N PHE A 60 -3.13 15.81 7.01
CA PHE A 60 -3.02 17.27 6.91
C PHE A 60 -3.75 17.86 8.10
N ALA A 61 -3.09 18.72 8.85
CA ALA A 61 -3.66 19.39 10.00
C ALA A 61 -3.19 20.85 10.05
N VAL A 62 -3.95 21.72 10.74
CA VAL A 62 -3.49 23.04 11.11
C VAL A 62 -3.25 23.04 12.61
N VAL A 63 -1.99 23.29 13.01
CA VAL A 63 -1.59 23.32 14.42
C VAL A 63 -1.03 24.72 14.69
N ASN A 64 -1.64 25.45 15.63
CA ASN A 64 -1.27 26.83 15.95
C ASN A 64 -1.23 27.75 14.71
N GLY A 65 -2.23 27.63 13.83
CA GLY A 65 -2.35 28.42 12.60
C GLY A 65 -1.36 28.04 11.48
N LYS A 66 -0.54 27.00 11.67
CA LYS A 66 0.43 26.54 10.68
C LYS A 66 0.04 25.18 10.08
N PRO A 67 0.12 24.99 8.76
CA PRO A 67 -0.15 23.71 8.13
C PRO A 67 0.93 22.69 8.55
N ARG A 68 0.48 21.50 8.89
CA ARG A 68 1.31 20.34 9.21
C ARG A 68 0.94 19.19 8.29
N LEU A 69 1.93 18.64 7.63
CA LEU A 69 1.83 17.40 6.87
C LEU A 69 2.62 16.33 7.61
N ARG A 70 2.00 15.18 7.85
CA ARG A 70 2.67 14.00 8.41
C ARG A 70 2.46 12.82 7.49
N ILE A 71 3.52 12.05 7.30
CA ILE A 71 3.52 10.82 6.50
C ILE A 71 3.80 9.66 7.45
N PHE A 72 2.97 8.65 7.35
CA PHE A 72 3.10 7.40 8.11
C PHE A 72 3.34 6.25 7.11
N SER A 73 4.20 5.32 7.48
CA SER A 73 4.56 4.14 6.67
C SER A 73 3.58 2.99 6.88
N ASN A 74 2.32 3.29 7.18
CA ASN A 74 1.27 2.31 7.38
C ASN A 74 -0.12 2.90 7.12
N GLN A 75 -1.13 2.01 7.05
CA GLN A 75 -2.54 2.35 6.88
C GLN A 75 -3.40 1.91 8.08
N GLN A 76 -2.76 1.51 9.19
CA GLN A 76 -3.43 0.95 10.35
C GLN A 76 -3.89 2.06 11.31
N LEU A 77 -5.21 2.26 11.46
CA LEU A 77 -5.78 3.35 12.26
C LEU A 77 -5.28 3.38 13.71
N ASP A 78 -5.09 2.21 14.33
CA ASP A 78 -4.60 2.14 15.71
C ASP A 78 -3.12 2.51 15.84
N GLU A 79 -2.31 2.22 14.82
CA GLU A 79 -0.91 2.63 14.76
C GLU A 79 -0.80 4.14 14.49
N LEU A 80 -1.64 4.65 13.59
CA LEU A 80 -1.70 6.09 13.29
C LEU A 80 -2.06 6.94 14.52
N LYS A 81 -3.01 6.46 15.34
CA LYS A 81 -3.42 7.16 16.59
C LYS A 81 -2.30 7.18 17.64
N LYS A 82 -1.51 6.13 17.71
CA LYS A 82 -0.39 6.00 18.66
C LYS A 82 0.86 6.71 18.18
N GLU A 83 0.90 7.08 16.90
CA GLU A 83 2.08 7.67 16.24
C GLU A 83 3.35 6.83 16.39
N ASN A 84 3.18 5.50 16.42
CA ASN A 84 4.26 4.55 16.55
C ASN A 84 5.13 4.49 15.30
N ASP A 85 6.38 4.03 15.47
CA ASP A 85 7.25 3.62 14.37
C ASP A 85 6.84 2.23 13.87
N PHE A 86 5.72 2.18 13.13
CA PHE A 86 5.21 0.98 12.51
C PHE A 86 5.19 1.12 11.00
N ILE A 87 5.78 0.15 10.32
CA ILE A 87 5.82 0.04 8.86
C ILE A 87 4.99 -1.17 8.44
N ASP A 88 4.02 -0.96 7.55
CA ASP A 88 3.21 -2.06 6.99
C ASP A 88 4.09 -3.05 6.20
N PRO A 89 3.70 -4.35 6.14
CA PRO A 89 4.38 -5.31 5.29
C PRO A 89 4.23 -4.92 3.81
N GLN A 90 5.29 -5.13 3.03
CA GLN A 90 5.37 -4.69 1.65
C GLN A 90 5.52 -5.91 0.73
N PRO A 91 4.55 -6.20 -0.16
CA PRO A 91 4.71 -7.25 -1.15
C PRO A 91 5.82 -6.86 -2.12
N TYR A 92 6.69 -7.81 -2.47
CA TYR A 92 7.79 -7.55 -3.38
C TYR A 92 7.80 -8.51 -4.57
N VAL A 93 8.37 -8.06 -5.68
CA VAL A 93 8.64 -8.87 -6.86
C VAL A 93 10.03 -9.48 -6.72
N GLY A 94 10.11 -10.81 -6.72
CA GLY A 94 11.36 -11.54 -6.55
C GLY A 94 11.22 -12.99 -6.99
N GLN A 95 12.34 -13.72 -7.09
CA GLN A 95 12.34 -15.11 -7.56
C GLN A 95 11.58 -16.07 -6.63
N ASP A 96 11.54 -15.77 -5.35
CA ASP A 96 10.87 -16.54 -4.32
C ASP A 96 9.46 -16.03 -3.98
N SER A 97 8.99 -14.99 -4.66
CA SER A 97 7.65 -14.42 -4.55
C SER A 97 6.85 -14.67 -5.83
N LYS A 98 5.59 -15.09 -5.69
CA LYS A 98 4.67 -15.18 -6.83
C LYS A 98 4.01 -13.84 -7.17
N PHE A 99 4.24 -12.81 -6.37
CA PHE A 99 3.74 -11.48 -6.65
C PHE A 99 4.44 -10.87 -7.84
N THR A 100 3.68 -10.48 -8.87
CA THR A 100 4.20 -9.86 -10.10
C THR A 100 3.69 -8.44 -10.31
N GLY A 101 2.94 -7.91 -9.34
CA GLY A 101 2.29 -6.61 -9.40
C GLY A 101 0.77 -6.71 -9.34
N ILE A 102 0.12 -5.55 -9.35
CA ILE A 102 -1.34 -5.42 -9.34
C ILE A 102 -1.83 -5.33 -10.79
N ARG A 103 -2.72 -6.23 -11.17
CA ARG A 103 -3.31 -6.31 -12.52
C ARG A 103 -4.76 -5.90 -12.48
N TYR A 104 -5.10 -4.95 -13.33
CA TYR A 104 -6.50 -4.51 -13.44
C TYR A 104 -7.37 -5.70 -13.88
N PRO A 105 -8.45 -6.02 -13.14
CA PRO A 105 -9.32 -7.15 -13.47
C PRO A 105 -10.16 -6.87 -14.73
N ASP A 106 -10.57 -7.94 -15.39
CA ASP A 106 -11.68 -7.85 -16.33
C ASP A 106 -12.98 -7.71 -15.53
N THR A 107 -13.52 -6.51 -15.52
CA THR A 107 -14.75 -6.20 -14.76
C THR A 107 -16.01 -6.60 -15.52
N GLY A 108 -15.87 -7.12 -16.76
CA GLY A 108 -17.00 -7.47 -17.63
C GLY A 108 -17.83 -6.25 -18.09
N THR A 109 -17.34 -5.04 -17.87
CA THR A 109 -17.99 -3.80 -18.28
C THR A 109 -17.16 -3.08 -19.33
N THR A 110 -17.82 -2.33 -20.20
CA THR A 110 -17.16 -1.45 -21.19
C THR A 110 -16.60 -0.17 -20.55
N VAL A 111 -17.02 0.14 -19.31
CA VAL A 111 -16.57 1.30 -18.55
C VAL A 111 -15.46 0.86 -17.60
N GLN A 112 -14.27 1.44 -17.80
CA GLN A 112 -13.15 1.22 -16.90
C GLN A 112 -13.31 2.13 -15.67
N LEU A 113 -13.47 1.52 -14.50
CA LEU A 113 -13.69 2.19 -13.23
C LEU A 113 -12.46 2.04 -12.34
N THR A 114 -12.10 3.10 -11.64
CA THR A 114 -11.16 3.00 -10.53
C THR A 114 -11.77 2.15 -9.42
N GLY A 115 -11.00 1.22 -8.87
CA GLY A 115 -11.45 0.34 -7.80
C GLY A 115 -10.46 0.26 -6.64
N VAL A 116 -11.00 -0.05 -5.47
CA VAL A 116 -10.21 -0.35 -4.26
C VAL A 116 -10.72 -1.66 -3.67
N ALA A 117 -9.81 -2.59 -3.39
CA ALA A 117 -10.10 -3.78 -2.60
C ALA A 117 -9.34 -3.71 -1.28
N GLU A 118 -10.01 -3.95 -0.17
CA GLU A 118 -9.35 -4.10 1.13
C GLU A 118 -9.09 -5.55 1.44
N LEU A 119 -7.82 -5.87 1.71
CA LEU A 119 -7.37 -7.18 2.12
C LEU A 119 -6.90 -7.15 3.57
N ALA A 120 -7.52 -7.99 4.41
CA ALA A 120 -6.92 -8.33 5.70
C ALA A 120 -5.87 -9.41 5.48
N LEU A 121 -4.65 -9.14 5.92
CA LEU A 121 -3.48 -10.02 5.78
C LEU A 121 -2.94 -10.40 7.15
N ASN A 122 -2.46 -11.64 7.27
CA ASN A 122 -1.56 -12.03 8.35
C ASN A 122 -0.21 -12.40 7.73
N VAL A 123 0.84 -11.64 8.06
CA VAL A 123 2.20 -11.82 7.56
C VAL A 123 3.12 -12.07 8.74
N ASP A 124 3.89 -13.17 8.71
CA ASP A 124 4.84 -13.47 9.80
C ASP A 124 6.10 -12.57 9.72
N ALA A 125 6.92 -12.63 10.77
CA ALA A 125 8.16 -11.86 10.85
C ALA A 125 9.21 -12.25 9.78
N GLY A 126 9.03 -13.38 9.11
CA GLY A 126 9.84 -13.81 7.97
C GLY A 126 9.28 -13.36 6.61
N GLY A 127 8.18 -12.59 6.60
CA GLY A 127 7.54 -12.11 5.38
C GLY A 127 6.66 -13.13 4.67
N ASN A 128 6.28 -14.24 5.32
CA ASN A 128 5.39 -15.23 4.73
C ASN A 128 3.93 -14.86 4.97
N LEU A 129 3.14 -14.87 3.91
CA LEU A 129 1.69 -14.70 3.99
C LEU A 129 1.06 -15.95 4.62
N LYS A 130 0.46 -15.81 5.80
CA LYS A 130 -0.22 -16.89 6.54
C LYS A 130 -1.69 -17.01 6.19
N SER A 131 -2.36 -15.87 6.05
CA SER A 131 -3.76 -15.82 5.65
C SER A 131 -4.08 -14.50 4.96
N MET A 132 -5.12 -14.52 4.14
CA MET A 132 -5.61 -13.39 3.39
C MET A 132 -7.12 -13.52 3.18
N GLN A 133 -7.84 -12.41 3.34
CA GLN A 133 -9.27 -12.35 3.03
C GLN A 133 -9.66 -10.96 2.52
N VAL A 134 -10.66 -10.92 1.64
CA VAL A 134 -11.29 -9.66 1.23
C VAL A 134 -12.15 -9.14 2.37
N VAL A 135 -11.95 -7.89 2.76
CA VAL A 135 -12.78 -7.17 3.73
C VAL A 135 -13.88 -6.41 3.00
N SER A 136 -13.51 -5.71 1.94
CA SER A 136 -14.43 -4.92 1.13
C SER A 136 -13.87 -4.71 -0.28
N GLU A 137 -14.76 -4.35 -1.22
CA GLU A 137 -14.38 -3.80 -2.51
C GLU A 137 -15.29 -2.64 -2.90
N GLU A 138 -14.74 -1.68 -3.60
CA GLU A 138 -15.46 -0.49 -4.06
C GLU A 138 -15.01 -0.11 -5.49
N PRO A 139 -15.92 -0.01 -6.47
CA PRO A 139 -17.35 -0.37 -6.38
C PRO A 139 -17.56 -1.86 -6.11
N PRO A 140 -18.67 -2.25 -5.46
CA PRO A 140 -18.94 -3.64 -5.12
C PRO A 140 -19.28 -4.48 -6.37
N TYR A 141 -19.03 -5.79 -6.30
CA TYR A 141 -19.40 -6.79 -7.31
C TYR A 141 -18.69 -6.63 -8.67
N LEU A 142 -17.56 -5.94 -8.74
CA LEU A 142 -16.76 -5.80 -9.95
C LEU A 142 -15.50 -6.68 -9.98
N GLY A 143 -15.32 -7.54 -8.95
CA GLY A 143 -14.26 -8.52 -8.92
C GLY A 143 -12.89 -7.97 -8.50
N PHE A 144 -12.81 -6.74 -8.00
CA PHE A 144 -11.56 -6.16 -7.48
C PHE A 144 -11.00 -6.96 -6.32
N GLY A 145 -11.88 -7.43 -5.42
CA GLY A 145 -11.49 -8.30 -4.31
C GLY A 145 -10.90 -9.62 -4.76
N GLN A 146 -11.53 -10.28 -5.74
CA GLN A 146 -11.03 -11.54 -6.30
C GLN A 146 -9.72 -11.35 -7.05
N ALA A 147 -9.56 -10.25 -7.79
CA ALA A 147 -8.31 -9.90 -8.44
C ALA A 147 -7.19 -9.70 -7.42
N ALA A 148 -7.48 -8.99 -6.31
CA ALA A 148 -6.52 -8.80 -5.24
C ALA A 148 -6.10 -10.13 -4.60
N ILE A 149 -7.03 -11.05 -4.31
CA ILE A 149 -6.70 -12.41 -3.85
C ILE A 149 -5.78 -13.12 -4.86
N SER A 150 -6.08 -13.03 -6.15
CA SER A 150 -5.27 -13.67 -7.19
C SER A 150 -3.86 -13.09 -7.26
N ASP A 151 -3.73 -11.75 -7.24
CA ASP A 151 -2.43 -11.07 -7.35
C ASP A 151 -1.53 -11.35 -6.13
N PHE A 152 -2.12 -11.46 -4.94
CA PHE A 152 -1.37 -11.70 -3.70
C PHE A 152 -1.20 -13.20 -3.36
N SER A 153 -1.80 -14.10 -4.12
CA SER A 153 -1.67 -15.55 -3.88
C SER A 153 -0.22 -16.00 -4.06
N GLY A 154 0.39 -16.45 -2.97
CA GLY A 154 1.80 -16.86 -2.93
C GLY A 154 2.78 -15.68 -2.95
N ALA A 155 2.32 -14.47 -2.68
CA ALA A 155 3.18 -13.32 -2.47
C ALA A 155 4.07 -13.51 -1.24
N LYS A 156 5.29 -12.99 -1.34
CA LYS A 156 6.19 -12.78 -0.21
C LYS A 156 6.26 -11.29 0.08
N PHE A 157 6.58 -10.97 1.33
CA PHE A 157 6.62 -9.62 1.84
C PHE A 157 7.95 -9.30 2.48
N ILE A 158 8.41 -8.07 2.35
CA ILE A 158 9.23 -7.48 3.39
C ILE A 158 8.32 -7.42 4.61
N PRO A 159 8.67 -8.01 5.77
CA PRO A 159 7.77 -8.07 6.92
C PRO A 159 7.42 -6.67 7.44
N ALA A 160 6.41 -6.59 8.29
CA ALA A 160 6.19 -5.37 9.05
C ALA A 160 7.34 -5.11 10.01
N PHE A 161 7.63 -3.85 10.26
CA PHE A 161 8.62 -3.43 11.24
C PHE A 161 7.98 -2.62 12.35
N ARG A 162 8.45 -2.84 13.56
CA ARG A 162 8.15 -2.03 14.75
C ARG A 162 9.46 -1.73 15.47
N ASP A 163 9.75 -0.45 15.67
CA ASP A 163 10.99 0.02 16.31
C ASP A 163 12.23 -0.63 15.68
N GLY A 164 12.25 -0.69 14.34
CA GLY A 164 13.36 -1.24 13.56
C GLY A 164 13.48 -2.77 13.57
N LYS A 165 12.54 -3.51 14.17
CA LYS A 165 12.56 -4.97 14.24
C LYS A 165 11.44 -5.59 13.41
N PRO A 166 11.70 -6.69 12.67
CA PRO A 166 10.65 -7.39 11.95
C PRO A 166 9.67 -8.03 12.94
N VAL A 167 8.38 -7.90 12.66
CA VAL A 167 7.31 -8.44 13.52
C VAL A 167 6.24 -9.14 12.68
N GLU A 168 5.60 -10.15 13.29
CA GLU A 168 4.34 -10.67 12.75
C GLU A 168 3.27 -9.58 12.83
N SER A 169 2.44 -9.47 11.79
CA SER A 169 1.43 -8.41 11.71
C SER A 169 0.13 -8.91 11.12
N LYS A 170 -0.97 -8.42 11.69
CA LYS A 170 -2.31 -8.52 11.12
C LYS A 170 -2.71 -7.12 10.69
N VAL A 171 -2.79 -6.90 9.39
CA VAL A 171 -2.99 -5.58 8.80
C VAL A 171 -4.10 -5.62 7.76
N THR A 172 -4.70 -4.47 7.52
CA THR A 172 -5.56 -4.27 6.35
C THR A 172 -4.87 -3.33 5.39
N ILE A 173 -4.65 -3.78 4.16
CA ILE A 173 -4.09 -2.96 3.09
C ILE A 173 -5.16 -2.67 2.04
N SER A 174 -5.06 -1.52 1.39
CA SER A 174 -5.93 -1.16 0.28
C SER A 174 -5.20 -1.35 -1.04
N VAL A 175 -5.72 -2.23 -1.88
CA VAL A 175 -5.23 -2.49 -3.24
C VAL A 175 -5.98 -1.58 -4.19
N TYR A 176 -5.25 -0.65 -4.80
CA TYR A 176 -5.81 0.36 -5.67
C TYR A 176 -5.67 -0.02 -7.14
N TYR A 177 -6.78 -0.10 -7.85
CA TYR A 177 -6.88 -0.39 -9.26
C TYR A 177 -7.22 0.87 -10.05
N LYS A 178 -6.37 1.18 -11.00
CA LYS A 178 -6.61 2.24 -11.97
C LYS A 178 -6.45 1.66 -13.37
N PRO A 179 -7.40 1.94 -14.29
CA PRO A 179 -7.32 1.54 -15.70
C PRO A 179 -6.06 2.03 -16.39
#